data_2432ce1dc10a286d807c5a419d1a668b
#
_entry.id   2432ce1dc10a286d807c5a419d1a668b
#
_cell.length_a   1.000
_cell.length_b   1.000
_cell.length_c   1.000
_cell.angle_alpha   90.00
_cell.angle_beta   90.00
_cell.angle_gamma   90.00
#
_symmetry.space_group_name_H-M   'P 1'
#
loop_
_entity.id
_entity.type
_entity.pdbx_description
1 polymer ?
#
loop_
_entity_poly.entity_id
_entity_poly.type
_entity_poly.pdbx_seq_one_letter_code
_entity_poly.pdbx_strand_id
1 'polypeptide(L)'
;MKPLSLAIGRRFSRARQRNRLVSFISLSSVIGIAIGVMVIIVGLSAMNGFERELNQRVLSVVPHAQVFGVNGPLEDWQQVKRQALQHPQVVAAAPYVEMTVLMEHGSALKPAQIRAVSPSDESAVSRIGAFIDGGWDSLPAGQSNIVLGQGVADSLGVKVGDWLTVMIPAADASLKLRSPQRVRMQVGGLLRLGGQIDHALALMRLSDAQQLMALDDAVTGVSLKVQPVLEARRIVREVGQTLSAYVYMKDWTSEFGYLYRDIHLVRSIMYLVMVLVIGVACFNVVSTLMMSVKDRAADIAILRTMGAGDTLIRRIFVWYGLFAGALGSLIGSVLGVLLASNLTQLIQWVEQVVGHRFLSGDVYFINFLPSELR
;
A
#
# COMPACT_ATOMS: atom_id res chain seq x y z
N MET A 1 33.58 -11.02 -38.18
CA MET A 1 33.83 -12.46 -37.87
C MET A 1 33.18 -12.75 -36.51
N LYS A 2 32.26 -13.70 -36.43
CA LYS A 2 31.70 -14.09 -35.11
C LYS A 2 32.85 -14.70 -34.28
N PRO A 3 33.05 -14.30 -33.01
CA PRO A 3 34.12 -14.84 -32.21
C PRO A 3 33.97 -16.37 -32.11
N LEU A 4 35.02 -17.08 -32.43
CA LEU A 4 35.07 -18.55 -32.44
C LEU A 4 34.51 -19.18 -31.16
N SER A 5 34.77 -18.53 -30.01
CA SER A 5 34.26 -18.92 -28.68
C SER A 5 32.73 -18.95 -28.62
N LEU A 6 32.03 -17.98 -29.24
CA LEU A 6 30.56 -17.90 -29.27
C LEU A 6 29.97 -19.01 -30.15
N ALA A 7 30.57 -19.28 -31.32
CA ALA A 7 30.12 -20.33 -32.20
C ALA A 7 30.24 -21.73 -31.56
N ILE A 8 31.37 -22.00 -30.90
CA ILE A 8 31.61 -23.26 -30.18
C ILE A 8 30.71 -23.36 -28.95
N GLY A 9 30.57 -22.28 -28.14
CA GLY A 9 29.69 -22.25 -26.99
C GLY A 9 28.24 -22.52 -27.31
N ARG A 10 27.71 -21.91 -28.41
CA ARG A 10 26.36 -22.20 -28.94
C ARG A 10 26.20 -23.65 -29.42
N ARG A 11 27.22 -24.19 -30.07
CA ARG A 11 27.21 -25.60 -30.53
C ARG A 11 27.22 -26.55 -29.32
N PHE A 12 27.96 -26.21 -28.24
CA PHE A 12 27.97 -26.97 -27.01
C PHE A 12 26.64 -26.95 -26.26
N SER A 13 25.94 -25.81 -26.26
CA SER A 13 24.61 -25.70 -25.64
C SER A 13 23.52 -26.48 -26.41
N ARG A 14 23.67 -26.64 -27.74
CA ARG A 14 22.72 -27.38 -28.60
C ARG A 14 23.05 -28.86 -28.78
N ALA A 15 24.29 -29.28 -28.55
CA ALA A 15 24.70 -30.68 -28.74
C ALA A 15 23.98 -31.54 -27.68
N ARG A 16 23.25 -32.55 -28.19
CA ARG A 16 22.57 -33.56 -27.37
C ARG A 16 23.59 -34.26 -26.49
N GLN A 17 23.52 -34.08 -25.21
CA GLN A 17 24.44 -34.68 -24.25
C GLN A 17 24.23 -36.18 -24.25
N ARG A 18 25.33 -36.92 -24.41
CA ARG A 18 25.33 -38.40 -24.54
C ARG A 18 25.01 -39.06 -23.19
N ASN A 19 25.19 -38.33 -22.09
CA ASN A 19 24.98 -38.80 -20.74
C ASN A 19 23.67 -38.19 -20.13
N ARG A 20 22.70 -39.05 -19.79
CA ARG A 20 21.39 -38.65 -19.24
C ARG A 20 21.49 -37.81 -17.95
N LEU A 21 22.49 -38.13 -17.09
CA LEU A 21 22.71 -37.41 -15.84
C LEU A 21 23.13 -35.94 -16.07
N VAL A 22 24.02 -35.69 -17.03
CA VAL A 22 24.48 -34.33 -17.34
C VAL A 22 23.36 -33.49 -17.97
N SER A 23 22.54 -34.13 -18.82
CA SER A 23 21.33 -33.50 -19.38
C SER A 23 20.33 -33.10 -18.27
N PHE A 24 20.15 -33.97 -17.27
CA PHE A 24 19.29 -33.69 -16.11
C PHE A 24 19.81 -32.53 -15.27
N ILE A 25 21.11 -32.47 -14.96
CA ILE A 25 21.73 -31.40 -14.19
C ILE A 25 21.62 -30.05 -14.93
N SER A 26 21.86 -30.04 -16.25
CA SER A 26 21.72 -28.85 -17.07
C SER A 26 20.26 -28.35 -17.11
N LEU A 27 19.30 -29.26 -17.24
CA LEU A 27 17.88 -28.92 -17.18
C LEU A 27 17.47 -28.39 -15.80
N SER A 28 17.90 -29.04 -14.75
CA SER A 28 17.65 -28.58 -13.36
C SER A 28 18.21 -27.19 -13.10
N SER A 29 19.37 -26.84 -13.67
CA SER A 29 19.93 -25.50 -13.57
C SER A 29 19.05 -24.45 -14.28
N VAL A 30 18.59 -24.72 -15.50
CA VAL A 30 17.68 -23.83 -16.24
C VAL A 30 16.36 -23.65 -15.50
N ILE A 31 15.79 -24.75 -14.97
CA ILE A 31 14.56 -24.72 -14.18
C ILE A 31 14.80 -23.91 -12.88
N GLY A 32 15.91 -24.12 -12.18
CA GLY A 32 16.23 -23.39 -10.96
C GLY A 32 16.34 -21.88 -11.19
N ILE A 33 16.99 -21.46 -12.28
CA ILE A 33 17.06 -20.05 -12.68
C ILE A 33 15.66 -19.53 -13.06
N ALA A 34 14.88 -20.30 -13.80
CA ALA A 34 13.54 -19.91 -14.22
C ALA A 34 12.60 -19.71 -13.01
N ILE A 35 12.61 -20.63 -12.05
CA ILE A 35 11.85 -20.51 -10.79
C ILE A 35 12.33 -19.29 -10.00
N GLY A 36 13.64 -19.08 -9.90
CA GLY A 36 14.20 -17.94 -9.18
C GLY A 36 13.73 -16.59 -9.77
N VAL A 37 13.82 -16.43 -11.09
CA VAL A 37 13.36 -15.21 -11.77
C VAL A 37 11.84 -15.05 -11.64
N MET A 38 11.08 -16.13 -11.78
CA MET A 38 9.64 -16.14 -11.61
C MET A 38 9.22 -15.66 -10.21
N VAL A 39 9.84 -16.19 -9.16
CA VAL A 39 9.54 -15.81 -7.76
C VAL A 39 9.86 -14.33 -7.51
N ILE A 40 10.97 -13.83 -8.06
CA ILE A 40 11.34 -12.41 -7.95
C ILE A 40 10.28 -11.53 -8.62
N ILE A 41 9.86 -11.85 -9.84
CA ILE A 41 8.86 -11.06 -10.58
C ILE A 41 7.52 -11.06 -9.86
N VAL A 42 7.05 -12.22 -9.42
CA VAL A 42 5.76 -12.34 -8.70
C VAL A 42 5.82 -11.59 -7.38
N GLY A 43 6.91 -11.73 -6.62
CA GLY A 43 7.06 -11.06 -5.33
C GLY A 43 7.13 -9.53 -5.45
N LEU A 44 7.92 -9.01 -6.40
CA LEU A 44 7.98 -7.57 -6.66
C LEU A 44 6.66 -7.02 -7.20
N SER A 45 5.99 -7.77 -8.08
CA SER A 45 4.68 -7.38 -8.61
C SER A 45 3.60 -7.31 -7.53
N ALA A 46 3.56 -8.29 -6.62
CA ALA A 46 2.67 -8.28 -5.46
C ALA A 46 2.95 -7.09 -4.54
N MET A 47 4.23 -6.78 -4.29
CA MET A 47 4.63 -5.65 -3.46
C MET A 47 4.26 -4.31 -4.08
N ASN A 48 4.50 -4.12 -5.38
CA ASN A 48 4.10 -2.91 -6.10
C ASN A 48 2.57 -2.74 -6.10
N GLY A 49 1.83 -3.83 -6.30
CA GLY A 49 0.38 -3.83 -6.24
C GLY A 49 -0.14 -3.41 -4.86
N PHE A 50 0.45 -3.94 -3.79
CA PHE A 50 0.10 -3.56 -2.41
C PHE A 50 0.39 -2.09 -2.12
N GLU A 51 1.56 -1.58 -2.51
CA GLU A 51 1.95 -0.17 -2.36
C GLU A 51 0.99 0.75 -3.13
N ARG A 52 0.60 0.37 -4.34
CA ARG A 52 -0.38 1.10 -5.14
C ARG A 52 -1.75 1.15 -4.46
N GLU A 53 -2.24 0.02 -3.97
CA GLU A 53 -3.54 -0.08 -3.32
C GLU A 53 -3.57 0.75 -2.03
N LEU A 54 -2.50 0.70 -1.23
CA LEU A 54 -2.34 1.57 -0.07
C LEU A 54 -2.44 3.05 -0.46
N ASN A 55 -1.70 3.47 -1.50
CA ASN A 55 -1.73 4.85 -1.97
C ASN A 55 -3.12 5.25 -2.47
N GLN A 56 -3.82 4.37 -3.18
CA GLN A 56 -5.11 4.68 -3.79
C GLN A 56 -6.28 4.63 -2.81
N ARG A 57 -6.27 3.73 -1.82
CA ARG A 57 -7.36 3.60 -0.87
C ARG A 57 -7.11 4.38 0.42
N VAL A 58 -5.96 4.19 1.06
CA VAL A 58 -5.70 4.81 2.35
C VAL A 58 -5.27 6.26 2.18
N LEU A 59 -4.20 6.51 1.43
CA LEU A 59 -3.64 7.86 1.30
C LEU A 59 -4.49 8.80 0.43
N SER A 60 -5.43 8.27 -0.36
CA SER A 60 -6.38 9.14 -1.08
C SER A 60 -7.51 9.68 -0.21
N VAL A 61 -7.75 9.05 0.95
CA VAL A 61 -8.85 9.36 1.85
C VAL A 61 -8.36 10.01 3.13
N VAL A 62 -7.24 9.52 3.67
CA VAL A 62 -6.63 10.07 4.89
C VAL A 62 -5.91 11.39 4.57
N PRO A 63 -6.08 12.44 5.39
CA PRO A 63 -5.31 13.66 5.25
C PRO A 63 -3.81 13.37 5.31
N HIS A 64 -3.03 13.92 4.38
CA HIS A 64 -1.58 13.71 4.35
C HIS A 64 -0.89 14.35 5.54
N ALA A 65 -1.39 15.50 5.97
CA ALA A 65 -0.94 16.23 7.15
C ALA A 65 -2.08 17.03 7.74
N GLN A 66 -1.96 17.38 9.01
CA GLN A 66 -2.93 18.16 9.76
C GLN A 66 -2.21 19.16 10.64
N VAL A 67 -2.76 20.34 10.77
CA VAL A 67 -2.37 21.35 11.77
C VAL A 67 -3.59 21.67 12.63
N PHE A 68 -3.43 21.69 13.94
CA PHE A 68 -4.53 21.95 14.88
C PHE A 68 -4.08 22.78 16.07
N GLY A 69 -5.00 23.47 16.72
CA GLY A 69 -4.68 24.42 17.78
C GLY A 69 -4.08 23.75 19.02
N VAL A 70 -3.10 24.42 19.64
CA VAL A 70 -2.46 23.97 20.89
C VAL A 70 -3.35 24.24 22.09
N ASN A 71 -4.01 25.40 22.11
CA ASN A 71 -4.81 25.90 23.25
C ASN A 71 -6.31 25.75 23.07
N GLY A 72 -6.76 24.97 22.10
CA GLY A 72 -8.16 24.78 21.75
C GLY A 72 -8.43 24.96 20.24
N PRO A 73 -9.68 25.19 19.86
CA PRO A 73 -10.06 25.39 18.48
C PRO A 73 -9.32 26.56 17.82
N LEU A 74 -9.09 26.46 16.52
CA LEU A 74 -8.49 27.50 15.69
C LEU A 74 -9.58 28.51 15.27
N GLU A 75 -9.51 29.72 15.77
CA GLU A 75 -10.43 30.80 15.39
C GLU A 75 -10.05 31.38 14.03
N ASP A 76 -8.77 31.63 13.79
CA ASP A 76 -8.24 32.22 12.54
C ASP A 76 -7.84 31.15 11.49
N TRP A 77 -8.60 30.07 11.38
CA TRP A 77 -8.28 28.96 10.48
C TRP A 77 -8.16 29.35 8.99
N GLN A 78 -8.91 30.38 8.55
CA GLN A 78 -8.81 30.91 7.18
C GLN A 78 -7.43 31.51 6.90
N GLN A 79 -6.82 32.16 7.89
CA GLN A 79 -5.45 32.67 7.79
C GLN A 79 -4.44 31.50 7.75
N VAL A 80 -4.60 30.54 8.64
CA VAL A 80 -3.78 29.31 8.66
C VAL A 80 -3.87 28.58 7.32
N LYS A 81 -5.07 28.40 6.76
CA LYS A 81 -5.29 27.81 5.42
C LYS A 81 -4.55 28.58 4.34
N ARG A 82 -4.66 29.93 4.31
CA ARG A 82 -3.98 30.75 3.31
C ARG A 82 -2.46 30.68 3.42
N GLN A 83 -1.92 30.70 4.65
CA GLN A 83 -0.47 30.58 4.87
C GLN A 83 0.05 29.20 4.48
N ALA A 84 -0.66 28.12 4.82
CA ALA A 84 -0.30 26.77 4.44
C ALA A 84 -0.26 26.58 2.93
N LEU A 85 -1.20 27.18 2.19
CA LEU A 85 -1.26 27.13 0.70
C LEU A 85 -0.15 27.93 0.01
N GLN A 86 0.60 28.78 0.73
CA GLN A 86 1.77 29.44 0.17
C GLN A 86 2.98 28.50 0.01
N HIS A 87 2.96 27.38 0.71
CA HIS A 87 4.03 26.40 0.59
C HIS A 87 3.89 25.63 -0.74
N PRO A 88 4.94 25.55 -1.59
CA PRO A 88 4.84 25.01 -2.95
C PRO A 88 4.46 23.54 -3.03
N GLN A 89 4.66 22.78 -1.97
CA GLN A 89 4.33 21.36 -1.88
C GLN A 89 2.96 21.08 -1.23
N VAL A 90 2.22 22.12 -0.81
CA VAL A 90 0.84 22.02 -0.34
C VAL A 90 -0.11 22.23 -1.50
N VAL A 91 -0.86 21.21 -1.86
CA VAL A 91 -1.75 21.21 -3.03
C VAL A 91 -3.13 21.74 -2.67
N ALA A 92 -3.64 21.41 -1.49
CA ALA A 92 -4.95 21.82 -1.00
C ALA A 92 -4.99 21.82 0.52
N ALA A 93 -5.94 22.57 1.08
CA ALA A 93 -6.18 22.66 2.52
C ALA A 93 -7.68 22.78 2.81
N ALA A 94 -8.19 22.05 3.82
CA ALA A 94 -9.59 22.01 4.22
C ALA A 94 -9.73 22.09 5.76
N PRO A 95 -10.67 22.90 6.27
CA PRO A 95 -10.97 22.94 7.71
C PRO A 95 -11.73 21.68 8.13
N TYR A 96 -11.53 21.26 9.38
CA TYR A 96 -12.31 20.17 9.96
C TYR A 96 -12.57 20.39 11.44
N VAL A 97 -13.67 19.85 11.93
CA VAL A 97 -13.94 19.67 13.35
C VAL A 97 -13.95 18.18 13.67
N GLU A 98 -13.26 17.80 14.72
CA GLU A 98 -13.12 16.41 15.15
C GLU A 98 -13.60 16.26 16.57
N MET A 99 -14.43 15.24 16.82
CA MET A 99 -14.95 14.92 18.14
C MET A 99 -15.09 13.42 18.33
N THR A 100 -14.75 12.94 19.53
CA THR A 100 -15.03 11.56 19.93
C THR A 100 -16.37 11.52 20.64
N VAL A 101 -17.25 10.66 20.17
CA VAL A 101 -18.64 10.56 20.65
C VAL A 101 -18.99 9.12 21.00
N LEU A 102 -20.05 8.94 21.78
CA LEU A 102 -20.67 7.65 21.98
C LEU A 102 -22.00 7.63 21.23
N MET A 103 -22.16 6.69 20.32
CA MET A 103 -23.38 6.49 19.53
C MET A 103 -24.23 5.41 20.15
N GLU A 104 -25.52 5.64 20.23
CA GLU A 104 -26.52 4.73 20.85
C GLU A 104 -27.67 4.47 19.86
N HIS A 105 -27.99 3.19 19.70
CA HIS A 105 -29.20 2.76 19.01
C HIS A 105 -29.78 1.52 19.73
N GLY A 106 -30.97 1.68 20.30
CA GLY A 106 -31.56 0.65 21.17
C GLY A 106 -30.68 0.33 22.38
N SER A 107 -30.21 -0.89 22.47
CA SER A 107 -29.28 -1.34 23.51
C SER A 107 -27.80 -1.31 23.05
N ALA A 108 -27.52 -1.05 21.79
CA ALA A 108 -26.18 -1.03 21.24
C ALA A 108 -25.51 0.32 21.49
N LEU A 109 -24.27 0.29 21.97
CA LEU A 109 -23.42 1.45 22.22
C LEU A 109 -22.10 1.29 21.47
N LYS A 110 -21.69 2.29 20.72
CA LYS A 110 -20.44 2.28 19.97
C LYS A 110 -19.71 3.62 20.10
N PRO A 111 -18.45 3.65 20.57
CA PRO A 111 -17.63 4.84 20.46
C PRO A 111 -17.23 5.03 18.99
N ALA A 112 -17.30 6.26 18.51
CA ALA A 112 -16.90 6.64 17.16
C ALA A 112 -16.29 8.04 17.17
N GLN A 113 -15.46 8.30 16.16
CA GLN A 113 -14.89 9.59 15.90
C GLN A 113 -15.70 10.25 14.78
N ILE A 114 -16.31 11.39 15.09
CA ILE A 114 -16.97 12.21 14.07
C ILE A 114 -15.94 13.19 13.53
N ARG A 115 -15.78 13.18 12.22
CA ARG A 115 -15.07 14.18 11.46
C ARG A 115 -16.04 15.03 10.67
N ALA A 116 -16.17 16.27 11.04
CA ALA A 116 -17.04 17.21 10.36
C ALA A 116 -16.25 18.02 9.34
N VAL A 117 -16.75 18.05 8.11
CA VAL A 117 -16.07 18.62 6.95
C VAL A 117 -17.00 19.47 6.09
N SER A 118 -16.42 20.40 5.35
CA SER A 118 -17.08 21.09 4.25
C SER A 118 -16.92 20.24 2.99
N PRO A 119 -17.99 19.72 2.37
CA PRO A 119 -17.88 18.88 1.17
C PRO A 119 -17.07 19.49 0.03
N SER A 120 -17.18 20.81 -0.19
CA SER A 120 -16.44 21.54 -1.21
C SER A 120 -14.94 21.58 -0.94
N ASP A 121 -14.54 21.89 0.29
CA ASP A 121 -13.13 21.96 0.68
C ASP A 121 -12.51 20.55 0.81
N GLU A 122 -13.26 19.62 1.40
CA GLU A 122 -12.78 18.23 1.61
C GLU A 122 -12.53 17.52 0.28
N SER A 123 -13.37 17.77 -0.74
CA SER A 123 -13.17 17.19 -2.09
C SER A 123 -11.84 17.59 -2.75
N ALA A 124 -11.25 18.73 -2.35
CA ALA A 124 -9.94 19.15 -2.84
C ALA A 124 -8.78 18.38 -2.14
N VAL A 125 -8.96 18.01 -0.85
CA VAL A 125 -7.94 17.37 -0.03
C VAL A 125 -8.02 15.85 -0.13
N SER A 126 -9.23 15.29 -0.10
CA SER A 126 -9.52 13.87 0.05
C SER A 126 -10.54 13.38 -0.97
N ARG A 127 -10.49 12.09 -1.30
CA ARG A 127 -11.48 11.41 -2.14
C ARG A 127 -12.55 10.67 -1.33
N ILE A 128 -12.69 10.97 -0.05
CA ILE A 128 -13.60 10.26 0.86
C ILE A 128 -15.04 10.25 0.36
N GLY A 129 -15.48 11.34 -0.29
CA GLY A 129 -16.82 11.44 -0.87
C GLY A 129 -17.16 10.37 -1.90
N ALA A 130 -16.15 9.82 -2.61
CA ALA A 130 -16.35 8.75 -3.58
C ALA A 130 -16.65 7.37 -2.93
N PHE A 131 -16.44 7.25 -1.63
CA PHE A 131 -16.68 6.03 -0.85
C PHE A 131 -17.96 6.11 0.00
N ILE A 132 -18.71 7.21 -0.11
CA ILE A 132 -20.01 7.41 0.55
C ILE A 132 -21.10 6.93 -0.40
N ASP A 133 -21.99 6.07 0.08
CA ASP A 133 -23.21 5.70 -0.65
C ASP A 133 -24.07 6.95 -0.84
N GLY A 134 -24.31 7.37 -2.10
CA GLY A 134 -24.98 8.62 -2.43
C GLY A 134 -24.09 9.87 -2.42
N GLY A 135 -22.78 9.72 -2.19
CA GLY A 135 -21.84 10.83 -2.19
C GLY A 135 -22.12 11.89 -1.13
N TRP A 136 -21.74 13.13 -1.40
CA TRP A 136 -21.96 14.25 -0.47
C TRP A 136 -23.44 14.68 -0.35
N ASP A 137 -24.32 14.20 -1.24
CA ASP A 137 -25.77 14.45 -1.15
C ASP A 137 -26.41 13.75 0.05
N SER A 138 -25.73 12.76 0.62
CA SER A 138 -26.09 12.11 1.89
C SER A 138 -25.97 13.03 3.12
N LEU A 139 -25.30 14.18 2.98
CA LEU A 139 -25.10 15.19 4.01
C LEU A 139 -25.70 16.54 3.56
N PRO A 140 -27.04 16.69 3.45
CA PRO A 140 -27.67 17.95 3.09
C PRO A 140 -27.42 19.04 4.16
N ALA A 141 -27.42 20.28 3.73
CA ALA A 141 -27.22 21.40 4.67
C ALA A 141 -28.42 21.60 5.59
N GLY A 142 -28.18 21.89 6.86
CA GLY A 142 -29.21 22.23 7.82
C GLY A 142 -30.08 21.05 8.28
N GLN A 143 -29.67 19.84 7.99
CA GLN A 143 -30.31 18.61 8.50
C GLN A 143 -29.34 17.90 9.41
N SER A 144 -29.83 17.36 10.52
CA SER A 144 -29.03 16.59 11.47
C SER A 144 -28.69 15.20 10.93
N ASN A 145 -27.99 15.17 9.77
CA ASN A 145 -27.61 13.94 9.10
C ASN A 145 -26.15 13.57 9.42
N ILE A 146 -25.92 12.26 9.48
CA ILE A 146 -24.60 11.68 9.72
C ILE A 146 -24.35 10.56 8.71
N VAL A 147 -23.14 10.47 8.19
CA VAL A 147 -22.65 9.32 7.42
C VAL A 147 -21.83 8.45 8.34
N LEU A 148 -22.15 7.18 8.42
CA LEU A 148 -21.46 6.21 9.29
C LEU A 148 -20.54 5.34 8.47
N GLY A 149 -19.36 4.99 9.03
CA GLY A 149 -18.59 3.89 8.52
C GLY A 149 -19.39 2.59 8.60
N GLN A 150 -19.27 1.73 7.58
CA GLN A 150 -20.03 0.48 7.49
C GLN A 150 -19.92 -0.34 8.79
N GLY A 151 -18.72 -0.48 9.37
CA GLY A 151 -18.51 -1.24 10.59
C GLY A 151 -19.14 -0.60 11.85
N VAL A 152 -19.29 0.75 11.87
CA VAL A 152 -20.07 1.44 12.93
C VAL A 152 -21.54 1.12 12.79
N ALA A 153 -22.08 1.22 11.56
CA ALA A 153 -23.48 0.94 11.26
C ALA A 153 -23.85 -0.52 11.58
N ASP A 154 -23.00 -1.47 11.19
CA ASP A 154 -23.17 -2.90 11.48
C ASP A 154 -23.18 -3.18 12.99
N SER A 155 -22.28 -2.51 13.74
CA SER A 155 -22.19 -2.65 15.20
C SER A 155 -23.43 -2.11 15.93
N LEU A 156 -24.05 -1.05 15.39
CA LEU A 156 -25.25 -0.43 15.94
C LEU A 156 -26.56 -1.04 15.40
N GLY A 157 -26.46 -1.88 14.35
CA GLY A 157 -27.62 -2.47 13.67
C GLY A 157 -28.49 -1.42 12.96
N VAL A 158 -27.89 -0.35 12.43
CA VAL A 158 -28.59 0.76 11.74
C VAL A 158 -28.35 0.73 10.25
N LYS A 159 -29.33 1.28 9.50
CA LYS A 159 -29.31 1.43 8.05
C LYS A 159 -29.53 2.88 7.68
N VAL A 160 -29.31 3.22 6.41
CA VAL A 160 -29.63 4.54 5.87
C VAL A 160 -31.12 4.85 6.10
N GLY A 161 -31.40 6.01 6.65
CA GLY A 161 -32.73 6.47 7.04
C GLY A 161 -33.07 6.27 8.51
N ASP A 162 -32.36 5.41 9.24
CA ASP A 162 -32.60 5.18 10.67
C ASP A 162 -32.12 6.35 11.53
N TRP A 163 -32.67 6.46 12.72
CA TRP A 163 -32.29 7.47 13.71
C TRP A 163 -31.47 6.87 14.82
N LEU A 164 -30.39 7.54 15.18
CA LEU A 164 -29.54 7.19 16.33
C LEU A 164 -29.34 8.39 17.25
N THR A 165 -28.90 8.13 18.48
CA THR A 165 -28.54 9.16 19.43
C THR A 165 -27.02 9.28 19.51
N VAL A 166 -26.50 10.47 19.30
CA VAL A 166 -25.09 10.81 19.46
C VAL A 166 -24.91 11.54 20.81
N MET A 167 -24.06 10.97 21.66
CA MET A 167 -23.70 11.57 22.94
C MET A 167 -22.36 12.28 22.80
N ILE A 168 -22.37 13.58 22.87
CA ILE A 168 -21.19 14.45 22.75
C ILE A 168 -20.73 14.76 24.18
N PRO A 169 -19.47 14.41 24.54
CA PRO A 169 -18.92 14.78 25.83
C PRO A 169 -18.91 16.31 25.98
N ALA A 170 -19.44 16.84 27.06
CA ALA A 170 -19.33 18.26 27.37
C ALA A 170 -17.88 18.54 27.80
N ALA A 171 -17.09 19.10 26.90
CA ALA A 171 -15.75 19.58 27.21
C ALA A 171 -15.87 21.01 27.79
N ASP A 172 -15.78 21.12 29.09
CA ASP A 172 -15.61 22.42 29.73
C ASP A 172 -14.17 22.56 30.25
N ALA A 173 -13.51 23.68 29.95
CA ALA A 173 -12.16 24.01 30.42
C ALA A 173 -12.04 24.00 31.94
N SER A 174 -13.16 23.97 32.64
CA SER A 174 -13.25 24.00 34.14
C SER A 174 -13.25 22.63 34.80
N LEU A 175 -13.02 21.50 34.06
CA LEU A 175 -13.03 20.13 34.62
C LEU A 175 -14.35 19.73 35.33
N LYS A 176 -15.43 20.47 35.20
CA LYS A 176 -16.72 20.09 35.75
C LYS A 176 -17.39 19.09 34.80
N LEU A 177 -17.70 17.93 35.33
CA LEU A 177 -18.50 16.91 34.63
C LEU A 177 -19.91 17.49 34.37
N ARG A 178 -20.16 17.95 33.15
CA ARG A 178 -21.50 18.26 32.66
C ARG A 178 -22.08 17.00 32.05
N SER A 179 -23.39 16.88 32.11
CA SER A 179 -24.07 15.79 31.44
C SER A 179 -23.77 15.85 29.91
N PRO A 180 -23.46 14.74 29.28
CA PRO A 180 -23.20 14.72 27.83
C PRO A 180 -24.44 15.20 27.09
N GLN A 181 -24.20 16.00 26.05
CA GLN A 181 -25.27 16.46 25.18
C GLN A 181 -25.74 15.29 24.32
N ARG A 182 -27.04 15.01 24.33
CA ARG A 182 -27.65 13.96 23.49
C ARG A 182 -28.34 14.61 22.29
N VAL A 183 -27.92 14.22 21.10
CA VAL A 183 -28.45 14.73 19.84
C VAL A 183 -28.95 13.58 19.01
N ARG A 184 -30.18 13.67 18.51
CA ARG A 184 -30.72 12.70 17.56
C ARG A 184 -30.30 13.06 16.15
N MET A 185 -29.71 12.07 15.44
CA MET A 185 -29.24 12.25 14.06
C MET A 185 -29.77 11.14 13.19
N GLN A 186 -30.03 11.46 11.91
CA GLN A 186 -30.46 10.48 10.91
C GLN A 186 -29.26 9.99 10.11
N VAL A 187 -29.18 8.68 9.86
CA VAL A 187 -28.17 8.09 9.00
C VAL A 187 -28.48 8.46 7.54
N GLY A 188 -27.72 9.39 6.99
CA GLY A 188 -27.86 9.87 5.62
C GLY A 188 -27.18 8.99 4.58
N GLY A 189 -26.13 8.26 4.97
CA GLY A 189 -25.35 7.40 4.08
C GLY A 189 -24.38 6.52 4.82
N LEU A 190 -23.77 5.57 4.11
CA LEU A 190 -22.75 4.68 4.63
C LEU A 190 -21.42 4.93 3.90
N LEU A 191 -20.33 4.94 4.67
CA LEU A 191 -18.96 5.06 4.17
C LEU A 191 -18.35 3.67 4.08
N ARG A 192 -17.84 3.30 2.91
CA ARG A 192 -17.26 1.99 2.62
C ARG A 192 -15.82 2.10 2.13
N LEU A 193 -14.89 2.28 3.04
CA LEU A 193 -13.46 2.32 2.75
C LEU A 193 -12.82 0.93 2.82
N GLY A 194 -13.36 0.08 3.69
CA GLY A 194 -12.76 -1.17 4.14
C GLY A 194 -11.77 -0.95 5.29
N GLY A 195 -11.55 -2.01 6.06
CA GLY A 195 -10.61 -2.02 7.18
C GLY A 195 -11.08 -1.27 8.44
N GLN A 196 -10.14 -0.98 9.32
CA GLN A 196 -10.45 -0.45 10.67
C GLN A 196 -11.09 0.94 10.67
N ILE A 197 -10.88 1.75 9.64
CA ILE A 197 -11.46 3.11 9.56
C ILE A 197 -12.98 3.05 9.58
N ASP A 198 -13.58 2.09 8.89
CA ASP A 198 -15.04 1.92 8.83
C ASP A 198 -15.67 1.57 10.18
N HIS A 199 -14.87 1.05 11.12
CA HIS A 199 -15.34 0.68 12.46
C HIS A 199 -15.26 1.82 13.49
N ALA A 200 -14.69 2.97 13.11
CA ALA A 200 -14.46 4.07 14.06
C ALA A 200 -14.88 5.45 13.52
N LEU A 201 -15.01 5.63 12.20
CA LEU A 201 -15.22 6.94 11.60
C LEU A 201 -16.70 7.19 11.27
N ALA A 202 -17.14 8.43 11.53
CA ALA A 202 -18.39 8.99 11.01
C ALA A 202 -18.12 10.39 10.45
N LEU A 203 -18.93 10.81 9.48
CA LEU A 203 -18.82 12.14 8.88
C LEU A 203 -20.09 12.94 9.10
N MET A 204 -19.92 14.24 9.28
CA MET A 204 -21.01 15.19 9.31
C MET A 204 -20.61 16.51 8.62
N ARG A 205 -21.56 17.42 8.46
CA ARG A 205 -21.22 18.76 7.96
C ARG A 205 -20.50 19.59 9.00
N LEU A 206 -19.55 20.40 8.52
CA LEU A 206 -18.76 21.31 9.37
C LEU A 206 -19.65 22.29 10.12
N SER A 207 -20.60 22.93 9.43
CA SER A 207 -21.54 23.88 10.03
C SER A 207 -22.36 23.29 11.18
N ASP A 208 -22.77 22.03 11.05
CA ASP A 208 -23.61 21.37 12.05
C ASP A 208 -22.76 21.03 13.30
N ALA A 209 -21.51 20.60 13.10
CA ALA A 209 -20.58 20.37 14.21
C ALA A 209 -20.22 21.66 14.95
N GLN A 210 -20.00 22.75 14.21
CA GLN A 210 -19.73 24.06 14.83
C GLN A 210 -20.90 24.53 15.72
N GLN A 211 -22.13 24.36 15.25
CA GLN A 211 -23.33 24.68 16.06
C GLN A 211 -23.45 23.77 17.28
N LEU A 212 -23.24 22.46 17.12
CA LEU A 212 -23.36 21.49 18.22
C LEU A 212 -22.31 21.70 19.32
N MET A 213 -21.13 22.14 18.95
CA MET A 213 -20.01 22.36 19.87
C MET A 213 -19.91 23.84 20.31
N ALA A 214 -20.79 24.71 19.85
CA ALA A 214 -20.77 26.16 20.13
C ALA A 214 -19.40 26.77 19.76
N LEU A 215 -18.85 26.42 18.61
CA LEU A 215 -17.53 26.87 18.16
C LEU A 215 -17.59 28.15 17.31
N ASP A 216 -18.78 28.72 17.11
CA ASP A 216 -19.02 29.80 16.14
C ASP A 216 -18.43 29.45 14.75
N ASP A 217 -17.34 30.10 14.32
CA ASP A 217 -16.65 29.78 13.07
C ASP A 217 -15.31 29.02 13.30
N ALA A 218 -14.95 28.73 14.56
CA ALA A 218 -13.71 28.05 14.87
C ALA A 218 -13.75 26.57 14.41
N VAL A 219 -12.56 25.99 14.21
CA VAL A 219 -12.38 24.59 13.80
C VAL A 219 -11.34 23.88 14.67
N THR A 220 -11.37 22.57 14.72
CA THR A 220 -10.32 21.79 15.41
C THR A 220 -8.98 21.98 14.71
N GLY A 221 -8.96 21.98 13.38
CA GLY A 221 -7.74 22.11 12.62
C GLY A 221 -7.95 22.23 11.11
N VAL A 222 -6.85 22.25 10.39
CA VAL A 222 -6.80 22.30 8.94
C VAL A 222 -6.05 21.08 8.42
N SER A 223 -6.69 20.32 7.56
CA SER A 223 -6.12 19.19 6.82
C SER A 223 -5.38 19.68 5.59
N LEU A 224 -4.24 19.10 5.31
CA LEU A 224 -3.39 19.45 4.19
C LEU A 224 -3.18 18.27 3.26
N LYS A 225 -3.33 18.52 1.97
CA LYS A 225 -2.89 17.62 0.90
C LYS A 225 -1.52 18.05 0.42
N VAL A 226 -0.52 17.19 0.53
CA VAL A 226 0.86 17.51 0.15
C VAL A 226 1.39 16.57 -0.93
N GLN A 227 2.37 17.04 -1.70
CA GLN A 227 3.12 16.23 -2.67
C GLN A 227 4.61 16.54 -2.55
N PRO A 228 5.48 15.52 -2.46
CA PRO A 228 5.17 14.07 -2.39
C PRO A 228 4.64 13.63 -1.00
N VAL A 229 3.70 12.69 -0.98
CA VAL A 229 3.00 12.24 0.26
C VAL A 229 3.95 11.66 1.30
N LEU A 230 5.00 10.97 0.86
CA LEU A 230 6.00 10.35 1.74
C LEU A 230 6.85 11.38 2.51
N GLU A 231 6.90 12.62 2.05
CA GLU A 231 7.58 13.72 2.72
C GLU A 231 6.66 14.57 3.60
N ALA A 232 5.41 14.14 3.82
CA ALA A 232 4.40 14.90 4.57
C ALA A 232 4.90 15.38 5.92
N ARG A 233 5.68 14.57 6.63
CA ARG A 233 6.30 14.94 7.92
C ARG A 233 7.24 16.14 7.81
N ARG A 234 8.06 16.23 6.77
CA ARG A 234 8.96 17.36 6.53
C ARG A 234 8.14 18.60 6.16
N ILE A 235 7.24 18.43 5.20
CA ILE A 235 6.41 19.51 4.68
C ILE A 235 5.56 20.15 5.78
N VAL A 236 4.89 19.35 6.62
CA VAL A 236 4.05 19.90 7.69
C VAL A 236 4.86 20.65 8.74
N ARG A 237 6.11 20.26 9.00
CA ARG A 237 7.01 21.02 9.88
C ARG A 237 7.41 22.35 9.28
N GLU A 238 7.76 22.37 8.00
CA GLU A 238 8.10 23.60 7.29
C GLU A 238 6.89 24.55 7.27
N VAL A 239 5.71 24.05 6.95
CA VAL A 239 4.45 24.80 7.03
C VAL A 239 4.23 25.34 8.44
N GLY A 240 4.33 24.49 9.47
CA GLY A 240 4.09 24.89 10.86
C GLY A 240 5.01 26.01 11.34
N GLN A 241 6.25 26.09 10.83
CA GLN A 241 7.19 27.16 11.15
C GLN A 241 6.82 28.51 10.51
N THR A 242 6.01 28.49 9.44
CA THR A 242 5.57 29.71 8.74
C THR A 242 4.22 30.23 9.24
N LEU A 243 3.48 29.43 10.01
CA LEU A 243 2.19 29.83 10.55
C LEU A 243 2.32 30.85 11.67
N SER A 244 1.42 31.81 11.70
CA SER A 244 1.33 32.82 12.77
C SER A 244 0.72 32.29 14.05
N ALA A 245 -0.01 31.18 13.98
CA ALA A 245 -0.67 30.53 15.11
C ALA A 245 0.19 29.42 15.70
N TYR A 246 0.12 29.23 17.03
CA TYR A 246 0.71 28.06 17.68
C TYR A 246 -0.13 26.83 17.38
N VAL A 247 0.45 25.87 16.63
CA VAL A 247 -0.24 24.66 16.18
C VAL A 247 0.55 23.41 16.52
N TYR A 248 -0.18 22.35 16.82
CA TYR A 248 0.33 20.99 16.72
C TYR A 248 0.30 20.52 15.26
N MET A 249 1.27 19.72 14.90
CA MET A 249 1.42 19.16 13.58
C MET A 249 1.36 17.64 13.64
N LYS A 250 0.56 17.05 12.77
CA LYS A 250 0.40 15.60 12.64
C LYS A 250 0.50 15.23 11.17
N ASP A 251 1.16 14.15 10.86
CA ASP A 251 1.21 13.60 9.53
C ASP A 251 0.54 12.22 9.51
N TRP A 252 0.22 11.73 8.33
CA TRP A 252 -0.43 10.43 8.15
C TRP A 252 0.35 9.27 8.78
N THR A 253 1.68 9.36 8.93
CA THR A 253 2.49 8.32 9.55
C THR A 253 2.30 8.26 11.07
N SER A 254 1.74 9.29 11.69
CA SER A 254 1.43 9.30 13.12
C SER A 254 0.32 8.30 13.48
N GLU A 255 -0.65 8.11 12.58
CA GLU A 255 -1.76 7.17 12.76
C GLU A 255 -1.52 5.84 12.02
N PHE A 256 -1.00 5.92 10.81
CA PHE A 256 -0.83 4.79 9.90
C PHE A 256 0.63 4.37 9.73
N GLY A 257 1.54 4.85 10.59
CA GLY A 257 2.96 4.54 10.52
C GLY A 257 3.29 3.06 10.73
N TYR A 258 2.41 2.31 11.38
CA TYR A 258 2.53 0.86 11.48
C TYR A 258 2.42 0.21 10.10
N LEU A 259 1.46 0.61 9.25
CA LEU A 259 1.34 0.13 7.88
C LEU A 259 2.59 0.42 7.05
N TYR A 260 3.14 1.63 7.19
CA TYR A 260 4.37 2.00 6.50
C TYR A 260 5.57 1.15 6.93
N ARG A 261 5.71 0.89 8.24
CA ARG A 261 6.76 0.02 8.78
C ARG A 261 6.59 -1.42 8.33
N ASP A 262 5.37 -1.93 8.31
CA ASP A 262 5.07 -3.29 7.86
C ASP A 262 5.43 -3.46 6.38
N ILE A 263 5.11 -2.48 5.54
CA ILE A 263 5.50 -2.48 4.13
C ILE A 263 7.02 -2.50 3.98
N HIS A 264 7.74 -1.65 4.70
CA HIS A 264 9.20 -1.63 4.67
C HIS A 264 9.83 -2.93 5.17
N LEU A 265 9.25 -3.53 6.20
CA LEU A 265 9.68 -4.82 6.71
C LEU A 265 9.49 -5.93 5.66
N VAL A 266 8.30 -6.02 5.07
CA VAL A 266 8.01 -6.98 3.99
C VAL A 266 8.96 -6.75 2.81
N ARG A 267 9.17 -5.51 2.39
CA ARG A 267 10.12 -5.15 1.32
C ARG A 267 11.55 -5.61 1.66
N SER A 268 12.00 -5.41 2.90
CA SER A 268 13.33 -5.84 3.34
C SER A 268 13.47 -7.37 3.32
N ILE A 269 12.43 -8.08 3.76
CA ILE A 269 12.38 -9.55 3.69
C ILE A 269 12.43 -10.01 2.22
N MET A 270 11.67 -9.36 1.34
CA MET A 270 11.68 -9.68 -0.09
C MET A 270 13.05 -9.46 -0.72
N TYR A 271 13.77 -8.39 -0.37
CA TYR A 271 15.15 -8.19 -0.82
C TYR A 271 16.09 -9.29 -0.30
N LEU A 272 15.94 -9.71 0.95
CA LEU A 272 16.72 -10.82 1.50
C LEU A 272 16.46 -12.12 0.73
N VAL A 273 15.19 -12.45 0.50
CA VAL A 273 14.79 -13.63 -0.30
C VAL A 273 15.36 -13.55 -1.71
N MET A 274 15.31 -12.37 -2.35
CA MET A 274 15.88 -12.15 -3.68
C MET A 274 17.39 -12.43 -3.70
N VAL A 275 18.14 -11.95 -2.71
CA VAL A 275 19.59 -12.22 -2.59
C VAL A 275 19.85 -13.72 -2.42
N LEU A 276 19.06 -14.41 -1.59
CA LEU A 276 19.19 -15.87 -1.39
C LEU A 276 18.88 -16.64 -2.69
N VAL A 277 17.83 -16.25 -3.42
CA VAL A 277 17.47 -16.88 -4.70
C VAL A 277 18.57 -16.68 -5.74
N ILE A 278 19.13 -15.46 -5.83
CA ILE A 278 20.29 -15.18 -6.70
C ILE A 278 21.49 -16.06 -6.29
N GLY A 279 21.76 -16.19 -5.00
CA GLY A 279 22.83 -17.07 -4.49
C GLY A 279 22.64 -18.53 -4.92
N VAL A 280 21.43 -19.07 -4.78
CA VAL A 280 21.10 -20.44 -5.22
C VAL A 280 21.25 -20.57 -6.75
N ALA A 281 20.78 -19.59 -7.51
CA ALA A 281 20.91 -19.59 -8.95
C ALA A 281 22.40 -19.58 -9.38
N CYS A 282 23.23 -18.75 -8.75
CA CYS A 282 24.67 -18.71 -8.98
C CYS A 282 25.34 -20.07 -8.68
N PHE A 283 24.99 -20.65 -7.54
CA PHE A 283 25.52 -21.98 -7.16
C PHE A 283 25.14 -23.05 -8.18
N ASN A 284 23.87 -23.07 -8.64
CA ASN A 284 23.42 -24.00 -9.66
C ASN A 284 24.15 -23.81 -10.99
N VAL A 285 24.41 -22.57 -11.41
CA VAL A 285 25.19 -22.28 -12.63
C VAL A 285 26.61 -22.80 -12.50
N VAL A 286 27.28 -22.52 -11.39
CA VAL A 286 28.66 -22.95 -11.14
C VAL A 286 28.75 -24.49 -11.13
N SER A 287 27.84 -25.16 -10.43
CA SER A 287 27.80 -26.62 -10.36
C SER A 287 27.58 -27.25 -11.74
N THR A 288 26.67 -26.69 -12.54
CA THR A 288 26.41 -27.15 -13.90
C THR A 288 27.62 -26.94 -14.84
N LEU A 289 28.29 -25.78 -14.72
CA LEU A 289 29.51 -25.50 -15.49
C LEU A 289 30.62 -26.48 -15.12
N MET A 290 30.84 -26.73 -13.83
CA MET A 290 31.87 -27.66 -13.37
C MET A 290 31.64 -29.08 -13.90
N MET A 291 30.38 -29.54 -13.86
CA MET A 291 30.01 -30.85 -14.39
C MET A 291 30.18 -30.91 -15.91
N SER A 292 29.75 -29.84 -16.62
CA SER A 292 29.90 -29.75 -18.08
C SER A 292 31.37 -29.75 -18.53
N VAL A 293 32.26 -29.12 -17.75
CA VAL A 293 33.71 -29.15 -18.04
C VAL A 293 34.26 -30.57 -17.89
N LYS A 294 33.89 -31.31 -16.85
CA LYS A 294 34.29 -32.70 -16.63
C LYS A 294 33.81 -33.62 -17.75
N ASP A 295 32.55 -33.49 -18.14
CA ASP A 295 31.95 -34.32 -19.19
C ASP A 295 32.58 -34.11 -20.58
N ARG A 296 33.09 -32.91 -20.83
CA ARG A 296 33.75 -32.51 -22.07
C ARG A 296 35.28 -32.48 -22.00
N ALA A 297 35.86 -33.20 -21.06
CA ALA A 297 37.33 -33.23 -20.87
C ALA A 297 38.07 -33.74 -22.15
N ALA A 298 37.48 -34.72 -22.85
CA ALA A 298 38.02 -35.22 -24.14
C ALA A 298 37.98 -34.12 -25.22
N ASP A 299 36.86 -33.41 -25.37
CA ASP A 299 36.75 -32.33 -26.34
C ASP A 299 37.73 -31.19 -26.05
N ILE A 300 37.94 -30.89 -24.76
CA ILE A 300 38.91 -29.88 -24.31
C ILE A 300 40.34 -30.32 -24.64
N ALA A 301 40.69 -31.63 -24.46
CA ALA A 301 42.00 -32.16 -24.81
C ALA A 301 42.26 -32.04 -26.31
N ILE A 302 41.26 -32.34 -27.14
CA ILE A 302 41.37 -32.20 -28.63
C ILE A 302 41.58 -30.72 -28.98
N LEU A 303 40.81 -29.81 -28.40
CA LEU A 303 41.00 -28.37 -28.65
C LEU A 303 42.39 -27.87 -28.25
N ARG A 304 42.95 -28.38 -27.14
CA ARG A 304 44.32 -28.05 -26.70
C ARG A 304 45.39 -28.58 -27.70
N THR A 305 45.21 -29.79 -28.20
CA THR A 305 46.15 -30.31 -29.21
C THR A 305 46.08 -29.53 -30.53
N MET A 306 44.95 -28.92 -30.84
CA MET A 306 44.78 -28.03 -31.99
C MET A 306 45.30 -26.59 -31.72
N GLY A 307 45.91 -26.31 -30.55
CA GLY A 307 46.52 -25.03 -30.25
C GLY A 307 45.56 -24.04 -29.54
N ALA A 308 44.42 -24.48 -29.01
CA ALA A 308 43.53 -23.62 -28.26
C ALA A 308 44.12 -23.25 -26.89
N GLY A 309 44.30 -21.96 -26.64
CA GLY A 309 44.78 -21.45 -25.36
C GLY A 309 43.68 -21.48 -24.26
N ASP A 310 44.10 -21.46 -23.00
CA ASP A 310 43.20 -21.50 -21.83
C ASP A 310 42.15 -20.37 -21.82
N THR A 311 42.48 -19.20 -22.35
CA THR A 311 41.59 -18.05 -22.47
C THR A 311 40.43 -18.35 -23.43
N LEU A 312 40.67 -19.06 -24.53
CA LEU A 312 39.63 -19.46 -25.48
C LEU A 312 38.68 -20.47 -24.82
N ILE A 313 39.23 -21.47 -24.16
CA ILE A 313 38.43 -22.51 -23.46
C ILE A 313 37.57 -21.87 -22.38
N ARG A 314 38.13 -20.98 -21.54
CA ARG A 314 37.37 -20.26 -20.54
C ARG A 314 36.20 -19.47 -21.14
N ARG A 315 36.41 -18.74 -22.23
CA ARG A 315 35.38 -17.98 -22.94
C ARG A 315 34.28 -18.88 -23.50
N ILE A 316 34.58 -20.09 -23.96
CA ILE A 316 33.58 -21.05 -24.45
C ILE A 316 32.60 -21.42 -23.33
N PHE A 317 33.11 -21.75 -22.13
CA PHE A 317 32.25 -22.11 -20.99
C PHE A 317 31.51 -20.90 -20.40
N VAL A 318 32.08 -19.70 -20.44
CA VAL A 318 31.34 -18.47 -20.08
C VAL A 318 30.13 -18.27 -21.00
N TRP A 319 30.32 -18.44 -22.32
CA TRP A 319 29.21 -18.38 -23.28
C TRP A 319 28.17 -19.48 -23.04
N TYR A 320 28.61 -20.69 -22.72
CA TYR A 320 27.72 -21.80 -22.40
C TYR A 320 26.84 -21.47 -21.18
N GLY A 321 27.43 -20.96 -20.09
CA GLY A 321 26.68 -20.54 -18.91
C GLY A 321 25.73 -19.37 -19.18
N LEU A 322 26.18 -18.40 -20.00
CA LEU A 322 25.36 -17.26 -20.40
C LEU A 322 24.11 -17.70 -21.19
N PHE A 323 24.25 -18.65 -22.10
CA PHE A 323 23.09 -19.18 -22.85
C PHE A 323 22.11 -19.94 -21.94
N ALA A 324 22.62 -20.73 -20.98
CA ALA A 324 21.77 -21.44 -20.04
C ALA A 324 21.04 -20.45 -19.12
N GLY A 325 21.75 -19.41 -18.63
CA GLY A 325 21.19 -18.33 -17.82
C GLY A 325 20.14 -17.51 -18.58
N ALA A 326 20.44 -17.12 -19.83
CA ALA A 326 19.52 -16.36 -20.66
C ALA A 326 18.23 -17.16 -20.97
N LEU A 327 18.35 -18.45 -21.22
CA LEU A 327 17.21 -19.31 -21.48
C LEU A 327 16.33 -19.49 -20.22
N GLY A 328 16.97 -19.74 -19.06
CA GLY A 328 16.30 -19.84 -17.78
C GLY A 328 15.60 -18.52 -17.38
N SER A 329 16.29 -17.38 -17.55
CA SER A 329 15.70 -16.08 -17.24
C SER A 329 14.54 -15.72 -18.18
N LEU A 330 14.63 -16.04 -19.47
CA LEU A 330 13.54 -15.80 -20.41
C LEU A 330 12.29 -16.61 -20.03
N ILE A 331 12.46 -17.91 -19.77
CA ILE A 331 11.36 -18.79 -19.33
C ILE A 331 10.78 -18.27 -18.01
N GLY A 332 11.66 -17.96 -17.04
CA GLY A 332 11.25 -17.44 -15.74
C GLY A 332 10.51 -16.10 -15.84
N SER A 333 10.96 -15.20 -16.73
CA SER A 333 10.28 -13.93 -16.97
C SER A 333 8.89 -14.13 -17.58
N VAL A 334 8.76 -14.97 -18.59
CA VAL A 334 7.46 -15.25 -19.22
C VAL A 334 6.49 -15.87 -18.22
N LEU A 335 6.92 -16.88 -17.46
CA LEU A 335 6.11 -17.53 -16.46
C LEU A 335 5.80 -16.56 -15.28
N GLY A 336 6.76 -15.75 -14.86
CA GLY A 336 6.60 -14.76 -13.81
C GLY A 336 5.57 -13.70 -14.17
N VAL A 337 5.62 -13.16 -15.39
CA VAL A 337 4.64 -12.19 -15.89
C VAL A 337 3.25 -12.82 -16.01
N LEU A 338 3.14 -14.04 -16.55
CA LEU A 338 1.86 -14.74 -16.64
C LEU A 338 1.24 -15.04 -15.28
N LEU A 339 2.05 -15.44 -14.29
CA LEU A 339 1.57 -15.66 -12.93
C LEU A 339 1.21 -14.34 -12.23
N ALA A 340 2.04 -13.32 -12.37
CA ALA A 340 1.78 -12.01 -11.76
C ALA A 340 0.50 -11.38 -12.32
N SER A 341 0.26 -11.46 -13.63
CA SER A 341 -0.96 -10.92 -14.25
C SER A 341 -2.25 -11.64 -13.81
N ASN A 342 -2.15 -12.89 -13.38
CA ASN A 342 -3.30 -13.70 -12.91
C ASN A 342 -3.25 -14.01 -11.42
N LEU A 343 -2.41 -13.30 -10.65
CA LEU A 343 -2.13 -13.60 -9.25
C LEU A 343 -3.40 -13.60 -8.38
N THR A 344 -4.26 -12.61 -8.57
CA THR A 344 -5.55 -12.50 -7.85
C THR A 344 -6.45 -13.71 -8.09
N GLN A 345 -6.58 -14.14 -9.35
CA GLN A 345 -7.41 -15.31 -9.70
C GLN A 345 -6.82 -16.60 -9.14
N LEU A 346 -5.50 -16.73 -9.18
CA LEU A 346 -4.80 -17.89 -8.63
C LEU A 346 -5.04 -18.03 -7.13
N ILE A 347 -4.93 -16.92 -6.38
CA ILE A 347 -5.15 -16.92 -4.94
C ILE A 347 -6.60 -17.25 -4.60
N GLN A 348 -7.57 -16.65 -5.31
CA GLN A 348 -8.99 -16.97 -5.12
C GLN A 348 -9.27 -18.45 -5.39
N TRP A 349 -8.64 -19.04 -6.40
CA TRP A 349 -8.75 -20.46 -6.68
C TRP A 349 -8.16 -21.31 -5.53
N VAL A 350 -6.98 -20.94 -5.01
CA VAL A 350 -6.37 -21.62 -3.86
C VAL A 350 -7.23 -21.49 -2.61
N GLU A 351 -7.80 -20.31 -2.32
CA GLU A 351 -8.73 -20.10 -1.21
C GLU A 351 -9.97 -20.99 -1.31
N GLN A 352 -10.51 -21.16 -2.51
CA GLN A 352 -11.65 -22.08 -2.75
C GLN A 352 -11.29 -23.54 -2.49
N VAL A 353 -10.07 -23.97 -2.87
CA VAL A 353 -9.60 -25.35 -2.67
C VAL A 353 -9.28 -25.62 -1.21
N VAL A 354 -8.67 -24.67 -0.51
CA VAL A 354 -8.26 -24.81 0.91
C VAL A 354 -9.41 -24.56 1.86
N GLY A 355 -10.48 -23.88 1.42
CA GLY A 355 -11.66 -23.57 2.24
C GLY A 355 -11.42 -22.48 3.30
N HIS A 356 -10.27 -21.80 3.28
CA HIS A 356 -9.94 -20.71 4.17
C HIS A 356 -9.60 -19.45 3.37
N ARG A 357 -10.14 -18.30 3.80
CA ARG A 357 -9.74 -16.99 3.29
C ARG A 357 -8.44 -16.56 3.96
N PHE A 358 -7.39 -16.35 3.16
CA PHE A 358 -6.08 -15.90 3.65
C PHE A 358 -6.07 -14.40 3.97
N LEU A 359 -6.91 -13.63 3.30
CA LEU A 359 -7.02 -12.18 3.48
C LEU A 359 -8.44 -11.85 3.98
N SER A 360 -8.55 -11.45 5.24
CA SER A 360 -9.77 -10.88 5.79
C SER A 360 -9.71 -9.35 5.64
N GLY A 361 -10.70 -8.76 4.98
CA GLY A 361 -10.78 -7.32 4.77
C GLY A 361 -10.88 -6.48 6.04
N ASP A 362 -11.15 -7.11 7.18
CA ASP A 362 -11.27 -6.45 8.48
C ASP A 362 -9.90 -6.05 9.07
N VAL A 363 -8.82 -6.74 8.68
CA VAL A 363 -7.45 -6.48 9.19
C VAL A 363 -6.64 -5.69 8.19
N TYR A 364 -6.75 -6.04 6.91
CA TYR A 364 -6.07 -5.38 5.81
C TYR A 364 -7.11 -4.70 4.94
N PHE A 365 -6.89 -3.45 4.55
CA PHE A 365 -7.78 -2.66 3.66
C PHE A 365 -8.03 -3.30 2.27
N ILE A 366 -7.62 -4.55 2.07
CA ILE A 366 -7.57 -5.24 0.78
C ILE A 366 -8.11 -6.65 0.96
N ASN A 367 -9.15 -7.00 0.17
CA ASN A 367 -9.76 -8.33 0.13
C ASN A 367 -9.17 -9.22 -0.98
N PHE A 368 -8.15 -8.76 -1.70
CA PHE A 368 -7.49 -9.48 -2.78
C PHE A 368 -6.00 -9.10 -2.81
N LEU A 369 -5.16 -9.96 -3.37
CA LEU A 369 -3.75 -9.63 -3.53
C LEU A 369 -3.56 -8.87 -4.84
N PRO A 370 -3.36 -7.54 -4.79
CA PRO A 370 -3.13 -6.75 -5.98
C PRO A 370 -1.74 -7.06 -6.53
N SER A 371 -1.61 -7.11 -7.86
CA SER A 371 -0.33 -7.23 -8.54
C SER A 371 -0.18 -6.13 -9.58
N GLU A 372 0.99 -5.50 -9.60
CA GLU A 372 1.34 -4.48 -10.59
C GLU A 372 2.70 -4.80 -11.20
N LEU A 373 2.72 -4.97 -12.53
CA LEU A 373 3.95 -5.12 -13.31
C LEU A 373 4.48 -3.73 -13.66
N ARG A 374 5.65 -3.38 -13.16
CA ARG A 374 6.42 -2.19 -13.54
C ARG A 374 7.73 -2.58 -14.17
#